data_1d2a653b90e5abc262bbccf8f09cfefa
#
_entry.id   1d2a653b90e5abc262bbccf8f09cfefa
#
_cell.length_a   1.000
_cell.length_b   1.000
_cell.length_c   1.000
_cell.angle_alpha   90.00
_cell.angle_beta   90.00
_cell.angle_gamma   90.00
#
_symmetry.space_group_name_H-M   'P 1'
#
loop_
_entity.id
_entity.type
_entity.pdbx_description
1 polymer ?
#
loop_
_entity_poly.entity_id
_entity_poly.type
_entity_poly.pdbx_seq_one_letter_code
_entity_poly.pdbx_strand_id
1 'polypeptide(L)'
;GAVSSLIYNKYNYSNIKIEGQFKRPIFRGTINVNDPNLFMDFEGLVDLSKKVLRYDFKTNIDYANLSKLNFVNDAIAVFKGNVAMDVYGNSLDDLAGDIKISQTAYNNDKDNYIFEDFNITSTFDADNERTITVDSPDIIEGQMIGKFKFKELVDILENAAGSLYANYQPNKVSKGQYVKFNFSIYNKIIDVFVPQVELGLNTTIRGAINSDKNEFKMVFDSPNIKAFGNFIDRIKVDIDNKNPLYNTYIEMDSIKTKYYKISDFSFINVTAKDTLFVRTEFKGGKNAQDFYNLNLYHTINPENNSVIGLKKSEVQFKDYLWFLNEAENRDNKVVFDKDLKKFDIENFVMTHENQKIELFGQLKDSTYKDLELNFANVNLGKIIPTIDSLKIGGKLNGKVNFKQDKQTYQPTAEIELTVCE
;
A
#
# COMPACT_ATOMS: atom_id res chain seq x y z
N GLY A 1 -31.98 -21.92 -28.50
CA GLY A 1 -32.95 -21.50 -27.50
C GLY A 1 -32.83 -20.02 -27.17
N ALA A 2 -33.85 -19.47 -26.49
CA ALA A 2 -33.82 -18.11 -25.99
C ALA A 2 -34.16 -18.11 -24.50
N VAL A 3 -33.43 -17.27 -23.72
CA VAL A 3 -33.73 -17.04 -22.31
C VAL A 3 -34.09 -15.55 -22.17
N SER A 4 -35.33 -15.32 -21.76
CA SER A 4 -35.87 -13.97 -21.64
C SER A 4 -35.32 -13.23 -20.40
N SER A 5 -34.91 -13.97 -19.36
CA SER A 5 -34.46 -13.42 -18.09
C SER A 5 -33.55 -14.41 -17.35
N LEU A 6 -32.38 -13.94 -16.91
CA LEU A 6 -31.45 -14.68 -16.08
C LEU A 6 -30.95 -13.77 -14.95
N ILE A 7 -31.15 -14.15 -13.70
CA ILE A 7 -30.66 -13.40 -12.57
C ILE A 7 -29.30 -13.94 -12.14
N TYR A 8 -28.27 -13.08 -12.21
CA TYR A 8 -26.94 -13.36 -11.68
C TYR A 8 -26.34 -12.08 -11.04
N ASN A 9 -25.63 -12.23 -9.97
CA ASN A 9 -25.03 -11.12 -9.20
C ASN A 9 -26.03 -9.97 -8.91
N LYS A 10 -27.29 -10.30 -8.57
CA LYS A 10 -28.41 -9.37 -8.32
C LYS A 10 -28.80 -8.50 -9.53
N TYR A 11 -28.30 -8.81 -10.73
CA TYR A 11 -28.69 -8.20 -11.98
C TYR A 11 -29.52 -9.18 -12.81
N ASN A 12 -30.56 -8.67 -13.49
CA ASN A 12 -31.44 -9.44 -14.36
C ASN A 12 -31.04 -9.23 -15.82
N TYR A 13 -30.28 -10.17 -16.36
CA TYR A 13 -29.87 -10.19 -17.76
C TYR A 13 -31.05 -10.55 -18.68
N SER A 14 -31.13 -9.90 -19.81
CA SER A 14 -32.20 -10.06 -20.82
C SER A 14 -31.63 -10.39 -22.19
N ASN A 15 -32.52 -10.81 -23.10
CA ASN A 15 -32.24 -11.06 -24.53
C ASN A 15 -31.04 -11.99 -24.76
N ILE A 16 -31.04 -13.15 -24.11
CA ILE A 16 -30.00 -14.16 -24.24
C ILE A 16 -30.45 -15.22 -25.27
N LYS A 17 -29.63 -15.39 -26.32
CA LYS A 17 -29.79 -16.48 -27.30
C LYS A 17 -28.72 -17.55 -27.07
N ILE A 18 -29.12 -18.80 -27.08
CA ILE A 18 -28.21 -19.93 -26.86
C ILE A 18 -28.43 -20.93 -28.01
N GLU A 19 -27.35 -21.25 -28.72
CA GLU A 19 -27.32 -22.23 -29.79
C GLU A 19 -26.21 -23.24 -29.49
N GLY A 20 -26.50 -24.53 -29.61
CA GLY A 20 -25.48 -25.55 -29.37
C GLY A 20 -26.06 -26.83 -28.77
N GLN A 21 -25.15 -27.67 -28.28
CA GLN A 21 -25.48 -28.93 -27.62
C GLN A 21 -25.36 -28.79 -26.12
N PHE A 22 -26.42 -29.10 -25.42
CA PHE A 22 -26.45 -29.13 -23.96
C PHE A 22 -26.71 -30.56 -23.50
N LYS A 23 -25.65 -31.25 -23.06
CA LYS A 23 -25.72 -32.56 -22.42
C LYS A 23 -25.22 -32.40 -20.99
N ARG A 24 -26.14 -32.23 -20.03
CA ARG A 24 -25.78 -31.93 -18.63
C ARG A 24 -24.65 -32.83 -18.12
N PRO A 25 -23.58 -32.29 -17.56
CA PRO A 25 -23.27 -30.87 -17.33
C PRO A 25 -22.28 -30.31 -18.37
N ILE A 26 -22.41 -30.64 -19.65
CA ILE A 26 -21.55 -30.15 -20.74
C ILE A 26 -22.37 -29.18 -21.60
N PHE A 27 -21.82 -28.03 -21.90
CA PHE A 27 -22.28 -27.08 -22.90
C PHE A 27 -21.23 -26.89 -23.99
N ARG A 28 -21.60 -27.04 -25.25
CA ARG A 28 -20.79 -26.67 -26.41
C ARG A 28 -21.68 -25.91 -27.39
N GLY A 29 -21.30 -24.66 -27.68
CA GLY A 29 -22.12 -23.82 -28.56
C GLY A 29 -21.78 -22.34 -28.41
N THR A 30 -22.75 -21.53 -28.80
CA THR A 30 -22.69 -20.08 -28.75
C THR A 30 -23.71 -19.51 -27.79
N ILE A 31 -23.35 -18.40 -27.13
CA ILE A 31 -24.26 -17.59 -26.33
C ILE A 31 -24.10 -16.13 -26.80
N ASN A 32 -25.21 -15.57 -27.30
CA ASN A 32 -25.28 -14.16 -27.62
C ASN A 32 -26.13 -13.43 -26.58
N VAL A 33 -25.60 -12.39 -25.98
CA VAL A 33 -26.30 -11.56 -25.01
C VAL A 33 -26.44 -10.16 -25.59
N ASN A 34 -27.66 -9.67 -25.68
CA ASN A 34 -28.02 -8.35 -26.16
C ASN A 34 -28.83 -7.61 -25.09
N ASP A 35 -28.19 -7.44 -23.93
CA ASP A 35 -28.76 -6.76 -22.76
C ASP A 35 -28.32 -5.29 -22.74
N PRO A 36 -29.11 -4.35 -22.24
CA PRO A 36 -28.75 -2.92 -22.18
C PRO A 36 -27.39 -2.62 -21.49
N ASN A 37 -26.93 -3.52 -20.62
CA ASN A 37 -25.68 -3.37 -19.89
C ASN A 37 -24.61 -4.43 -20.26
N LEU A 38 -24.93 -5.35 -21.20
CA LEU A 38 -23.98 -6.37 -21.69
C LEU A 38 -24.23 -6.76 -23.13
N PHE A 39 -23.32 -6.40 -24.04
CA PHE A 39 -23.27 -6.93 -25.41
C PHE A 39 -22.11 -7.92 -25.50
N MET A 40 -22.42 -9.20 -25.63
CA MET A 40 -21.43 -10.27 -25.56
C MET A 40 -21.76 -11.42 -26.52
N ASP A 41 -20.75 -11.89 -27.21
CA ASP A 41 -20.76 -13.13 -27.98
C ASP A 41 -19.79 -14.13 -27.35
N PHE A 42 -20.27 -15.30 -27.01
CA PHE A 42 -19.48 -16.42 -26.50
C PHE A 42 -19.58 -17.59 -27.49
N GLU A 43 -18.45 -18.25 -27.72
CA GLU A 43 -18.38 -19.50 -28.47
C GLU A 43 -17.39 -20.46 -27.81
N GLY A 44 -17.82 -21.68 -27.51
CA GLY A 44 -16.91 -22.68 -26.98
C GLY A 44 -17.52 -23.80 -26.20
N LEU A 45 -16.68 -24.39 -25.33
CA LEU A 45 -16.97 -25.53 -24.49
C LEU A 45 -16.86 -25.16 -23.02
N VAL A 46 -17.88 -25.52 -22.24
CA VAL A 46 -17.85 -25.60 -20.79
C VAL A 46 -18.21 -27.03 -20.38
N ASP A 47 -17.23 -27.79 -19.90
CA ASP A 47 -17.39 -29.18 -19.46
C ASP A 47 -17.23 -29.30 -17.94
N LEU A 48 -18.34 -29.48 -17.28
CA LEU A 48 -18.43 -29.69 -15.83
C LEU A 48 -18.71 -31.15 -15.47
N SER A 49 -18.54 -32.09 -16.42
CA SER A 49 -18.89 -33.51 -16.24
C SER A 49 -17.76 -34.31 -15.59
N LYS A 50 -16.55 -33.80 -15.60
CA LYS A 50 -15.34 -34.48 -15.12
C LYS A 50 -14.98 -34.02 -13.73
N LYS A 51 -14.11 -34.79 -13.04
CA LYS A 51 -13.54 -34.38 -11.76
C LYS A 51 -12.74 -33.09 -11.85
N VAL A 52 -12.10 -32.84 -13.00
CA VAL A 52 -11.43 -31.59 -13.33
C VAL A 52 -12.21 -30.91 -14.43
N LEU A 53 -12.70 -29.72 -14.16
CA LEU A 53 -13.54 -28.93 -15.08
C LEU A 53 -12.69 -28.42 -16.26
N ARG A 54 -13.29 -28.23 -17.42
CA ARG A 54 -12.66 -27.67 -18.61
C ARG A 54 -13.44 -26.48 -19.16
N TYR A 55 -12.70 -25.45 -19.49
CA TYR A 55 -13.21 -24.23 -20.12
C TYR A 55 -12.37 -23.96 -21.36
N ASP A 56 -12.98 -24.03 -22.54
CA ASP A 56 -12.32 -23.81 -23.82
C ASP A 56 -13.26 -22.96 -24.69
N PHE A 57 -13.08 -21.64 -24.61
CA PHE A 57 -14.00 -20.72 -25.25
C PHE A 57 -13.31 -19.40 -25.67
N LYS A 58 -14.00 -18.70 -26.56
CA LYS A 58 -13.72 -17.31 -26.93
C LYS A 58 -14.95 -16.47 -26.63
N THR A 59 -14.74 -15.29 -26.13
CA THR A 59 -15.81 -14.33 -25.85
C THR A 59 -15.41 -12.97 -26.39
N ASN A 60 -16.28 -12.37 -27.20
CA ASN A 60 -16.19 -10.96 -27.56
C ASN A 60 -17.16 -10.18 -26.68
N ILE A 61 -16.68 -9.17 -25.98
CA ILE A 61 -17.47 -8.26 -25.17
C ILE A 61 -17.36 -6.88 -25.82
N ASP A 62 -18.38 -6.50 -26.58
CA ASP A 62 -18.43 -5.19 -27.21
C ASP A 62 -18.75 -4.07 -26.19
N TYR A 63 -19.48 -4.43 -25.15
CA TYR A 63 -19.87 -3.52 -24.08
C TYR A 63 -20.26 -4.30 -22.82
N ALA A 64 -19.71 -3.92 -21.67
CA ALA A 64 -20.14 -4.39 -20.37
C ALA A 64 -20.07 -3.25 -19.35
N ASN A 65 -21.20 -2.80 -18.83
CA ASN A 65 -21.28 -1.83 -17.74
C ASN A 65 -21.14 -2.55 -16.40
N LEU A 66 -19.91 -2.70 -15.93
CA LEU A 66 -19.58 -3.48 -14.73
C LEU A 66 -20.24 -2.94 -13.46
N SER A 67 -20.47 -1.62 -13.38
CA SER A 67 -21.19 -1.00 -12.26
C SER A 67 -22.67 -1.42 -12.24
N LYS A 68 -23.35 -1.37 -13.37
CA LYS A 68 -24.77 -1.77 -13.48
C LYS A 68 -24.96 -3.28 -13.33
N LEU A 69 -23.96 -4.06 -13.72
CA LEU A 69 -23.91 -5.50 -13.56
C LEU A 69 -23.51 -5.94 -12.14
N ASN A 70 -23.27 -4.99 -11.23
CA ASN A 70 -22.87 -5.19 -9.83
C ASN A 70 -21.51 -5.92 -9.65
N PHE A 71 -20.59 -5.80 -10.60
CA PHE A 71 -19.23 -6.34 -10.46
C PHE A 71 -18.30 -5.40 -9.70
N VAL A 72 -18.53 -4.08 -9.81
CA VAL A 72 -17.75 -3.04 -9.12
C VAL A 72 -18.70 -1.98 -8.54
N ASN A 73 -18.19 -1.23 -7.55
CA ASN A 73 -18.97 -0.17 -6.87
C ASN A 73 -18.72 1.25 -7.45
N ASP A 74 -17.88 1.37 -8.49
CA ASP A 74 -17.59 2.65 -9.12
C ASP A 74 -18.82 3.21 -9.82
N ALA A 75 -18.93 4.53 -9.94
CA ALA A 75 -20.08 5.18 -10.58
C ALA A 75 -20.14 4.86 -12.09
N ILE A 76 -18.99 4.81 -12.74
CA ILE A 76 -18.80 4.45 -14.14
C ILE A 76 -17.70 3.40 -14.23
N ALA A 77 -18.01 2.24 -14.82
CA ALA A 77 -17.04 1.20 -15.12
C ALA A 77 -17.52 0.41 -16.34
N VAL A 78 -17.00 0.75 -17.50
CA VAL A 78 -17.35 0.12 -18.76
C VAL A 78 -16.16 -0.62 -19.31
N PHE A 79 -16.35 -1.89 -19.60
CA PHE A 79 -15.33 -2.77 -20.15
C PHE A 79 -15.71 -3.19 -21.59
N LYS A 80 -14.71 -3.27 -22.44
CA LYS A 80 -14.74 -3.89 -23.77
C LYS A 80 -13.50 -4.74 -23.94
N GLY A 81 -13.61 -5.90 -24.63
CA GLY A 81 -12.44 -6.74 -24.94
C GLY A 81 -12.81 -8.14 -25.39
N ASN A 82 -11.83 -8.84 -25.93
CA ASN A 82 -11.90 -10.24 -26.29
C ASN A 82 -11.22 -11.09 -25.21
N VAL A 83 -11.85 -12.18 -24.82
CA VAL A 83 -11.30 -13.16 -23.88
C VAL A 83 -11.25 -14.51 -24.58
N ALA A 84 -10.07 -15.10 -24.69
CA ALA A 84 -9.89 -16.50 -25.07
C ALA A 84 -9.36 -17.27 -23.87
N MET A 85 -9.99 -18.40 -23.57
CA MET A 85 -9.65 -19.22 -22.42
C MET A 85 -9.58 -20.69 -22.84
N ASP A 86 -8.45 -21.34 -22.59
CA ASP A 86 -8.27 -22.78 -22.67
C ASP A 86 -7.65 -23.27 -21.38
N VAL A 87 -8.49 -23.54 -20.39
CA VAL A 87 -8.05 -23.90 -19.05
C VAL A 87 -8.80 -25.09 -18.49
N TYR A 88 -8.19 -25.76 -17.55
CA TYR A 88 -8.78 -26.83 -16.75
C TYR A 88 -8.45 -26.61 -15.27
N GLY A 89 -9.38 -26.95 -14.40
CA GLY A 89 -9.26 -26.80 -12.95
C GLY A 89 -10.62 -26.52 -12.31
N ASN A 90 -10.68 -26.64 -10.98
CA ASN A 90 -11.91 -26.47 -10.21
C ASN A 90 -11.97 -25.13 -9.46
N SER A 91 -10.83 -24.49 -9.31
CA SER A 91 -10.68 -23.24 -8.58
C SER A 91 -9.44 -22.47 -9.08
N LEU A 92 -9.27 -21.25 -8.63
CA LEU A 92 -8.04 -20.47 -8.90
C LEU A 92 -6.77 -21.17 -8.42
N ASP A 93 -6.88 -22.06 -7.42
CA ASP A 93 -5.73 -22.74 -6.84
C ASP A 93 -5.21 -23.90 -7.70
N ASP A 94 -6.05 -24.48 -8.56
CA ASP A 94 -5.70 -25.62 -9.43
C ASP A 94 -5.92 -25.34 -10.93
N LEU A 95 -6.21 -24.09 -11.29
CA LEU A 95 -6.42 -23.70 -12.69
C LEU A 95 -5.11 -23.76 -13.47
N ALA A 96 -5.11 -24.50 -14.59
CA ALA A 96 -3.98 -24.58 -15.52
C ALA A 96 -4.45 -24.40 -16.96
N GLY A 97 -3.57 -23.87 -17.83
CA GLY A 97 -3.84 -23.54 -19.23
C GLY A 97 -3.57 -22.08 -19.52
N ASP A 98 -4.20 -21.58 -20.59
CA ASP A 98 -3.91 -20.27 -21.15
C ASP A 98 -5.17 -19.39 -21.13
N ILE A 99 -4.97 -18.13 -20.77
CA ILE A 99 -5.98 -17.07 -20.85
C ILE A 99 -5.36 -15.91 -21.64
N LYS A 100 -6.05 -15.46 -22.69
CA LYS A 100 -5.68 -14.28 -23.44
C LYS A 100 -6.82 -13.26 -23.40
N ILE A 101 -6.51 -12.03 -23.01
CA ILE A 101 -7.40 -10.88 -23.09
C ILE A 101 -6.79 -9.89 -24.07
N SER A 102 -7.57 -9.46 -25.08
CA SER A 102 -7.07 -8.60 -26.15
C SER A 102 -8.09 -7.57 -26.57
N GLN A 103 -7.63 -6.53 -27.28
CA GLN A 103 -8.45 -5.41 -27.73
C GLN A 103 -9.24 -4.76 -26.57
N THR A 104 -8.57 -4.66 -25.41
CA THR A 104 -9.19 -4.25 -24.16
C THR A 104 -9.28 -2.75 -24.06
N ALA A 105 -10.48 -2.26 -23.72
CA ALA A 105 -10.70 -0.89 -23.29
C ALA A 105 -11.49 -0.88 -21.98
N TYR A 106 -11.11 0.00 -21.09
CA TYR A 106 -11.79 0.25 -19.82
C TYR A 106 -12.03 1.74 -19.65
N ASN A 107 -13.27 2.10 -19.40
CA ASN A 107 -13.67 3.50 -19.17
C ASN A 107 -14.22 3.63 -17.75
N ASN A 108 -13.68 4.56 -16.99
CA ASN A 108 -14.21 4.95 -15.69
C ASN A 108 -14.59 6.45 -15.69
N ASP A 109 -14.89 7.00 -14.52
CA ASP A 109 -15.23 8.43 -14.33
C ASP A 109 -14.04 9.39 -14.57
N LYS A 110 -12.83 8.87 -14.79
CA LYS A 110 -11.60 9.64 -14.93
C LYS A 110 -11.06 9.64 -16.35
N ASP A 111 -10.98 8.47 -16.99
CA ASP A 111 -10.37 8.35 -18.31
C ASP A 111 -10.85 7.09 -19.07
N ASN A 112 -10.41 6.99 -20.32
CA ASN A 112 -10.59 5.83 -21.18
C ASN A 112 -9.25 5.17 -21.44
N TYR A 113 -9.05 3.98 -20.85
CA TYR A 113 -7.83 3.20 -20.91
C TYR A 113 -7.92 2.15 -22.03
N ILE A 114 -6.92 2.10 -22.90
CA ILE A 114 -6.75 1.07 -23.93
C ILE A 114 -5.53 0.26 -23.52
N PHE A 115 -5.67 -1.07 -23.45
CA PHE A 115 -4.60 -1.98 -23.04
C PHE A 115 -4.12 -2.83 -24.21
N GLU A 116 -2.82 -3.15 -24.17
CA GLU A 116 -2.22 -4.20 -24.99
C GLU A 116 -2.76 -5.59 -24.59
N ASP A 117 -2.35 -6.60 -25.35
CA ASP A 117 -2.75 -7.97 -25.02
C ASP A 117 -2.26 -8.38 -23.63
N PHE A 118 -3.11 -9.07 -22.90
CA PHE A 118 -2.81 -9.60 -21.58
C PHE A 118 -2.90 -11.13 -21.63
N ASN A 119 -1.76 -11.80 -21.47
CA ASN A 119 -1.66 -13.24 -21.54
C ASN A 119 -1.30 -13.81 -20.17
N ILE A 120 -2.00 -14.85 -19.75
CA ILE A 120 -1.68 -15.62 -18.55
C ILE A 120 -1.55 -17.08 -18.96
N THR A 121 -0.42 -17.69 -18.61
CA THR A 121 -0.19 -19.13 -18.72
C THR A 121 0.02 -19.72 -17.34
N SER A 122 -0.69 -20.78 -17.00
CA SER A 122 -0.52 -21.51 -15.75
C SER A 122 -0.25 -22.98 -16.03
N THR A 123 0.86 -23.48 -15.52
CA THR A 123 1.29 -24.88 -15.68
C THR A 123 1.68 -25.49 -14.34
N PHE A 124 1.57 -26.80 -14.23
CA PHE A 124 2.07 -27.59 -13.12
C PHE A 124 3.10 -28.60 -13.61
N ASP A 125 4.18 -28.73 -12.89
CA ASP A 125 5.18 -29.77 -13.16
C ASP A 125 4.84 -31.11 -12.50
N ALA A 126 5.75 -32.09 -12.60
CA ALA A 126 5.59 -33.44 -12.04
C ALA A 126 5.49 -33.46 -10.51
N ASP A 127 6.07 -32.44 -9.84
CA ASP A 127 6.07 -32.29 -8.37
C ASP A 127 4.89 -31.43 -7.88
N ASN A 128 3.95 -31.08 -8.75
CA ASN A 128 2.87 -30.12 -8.49
C ASN A 128 3.36 -28.73 -8.08
N GLU A 129 4.53 -28.32 -8.54
CA GLU A 129 4.94 -26.93 -8.48
C GLU A 129 4.27 -26.17 -9.63
N ARG A 130 3.63 -25.07 -9.31
CA ARG A 130 2.89 -24.24 -10.26
C ARG A 130 3.77 -23.11 -10.77
N THR A 131 3.77 -22.90 -12.08
CA THR A 131 4.30 -21.70 -12.71
C THR A 131 3.15 -20.92 -13.32
N ILE A 132 3.00 -19.67 -12.94
CA ILE A 132 2.12 -18.69 -13.56
C ILE A 132 2.99 -17.64 -14.23
N THR A 133 2.86 -17.50 -15.53
CA THR A 133 3.48 -16.44 -16.31
C THR A 133 2.43 -15.44 -16.72
N VAL A 134 2.70 -14.16 -16.53
CA VAL A 134 1.89 -13.05 -17.00
C VAL A 134 2.72 -12.23 -17.98
N ASP A 135 2.14 -11.93 -19.12
CA ASP A 135 2.77 -11.17 -20.21
C ASP A 135 1.79 -10.11 -20.71
N SER A 136 2.05 -8.86 -20.30
CA SER A 136 1.31 -7.69 -20.74
C SER A 136 2.21 -6.46 -20.67
N PRO A 137 2.65 -5.95 -21.84
CA PRO A 137 3.69 -4.92 -21.93
C PRO A 137 3.31 -3.57 -21.32
N ASP A 138 2.07 -3.36 -20.90
CA ASP A 138 1.57 -2.11 -20.33
C ASP A 138 0.87 -2.26 -18.96
N ILE A 139 0.75 -3.50 -18.49
CA ILE A 139 0.13 -3.80 -17.18
C ILE A 139 1.17 -4.41 -16.23
N ILE A 140 1.61 -5.64 -16.52
CA ILE A 140 2.54 -6.41 -15.69
C ILE A 140 3.15 -7.55 -16.51
N GLU A 141 4.45 -7.75 -16.39
CA GLU A 141 5.17 -8.88 -16.97
C GLU A 141 5.95 -9.62 -15.90
N GLY A 142 5.96 -10.94 -16.00
CA GLY A 142 6.77 -11.75 -15.09
C GLY A 142 6.16 -13.08 -14.74
N GLN A 143 6.61 -13.65 -13.63
CA GLN A 143 6.21 -14.99 -13.24
C GLN A 143 6.14 -15.18 -11.74
N MET A 144 5.32 -16.14 -11.34
CA MET A 144 5.17 -16.64 -9.98
C MET A 144 5.31 -18.16 -10.01
N ILE A 145 6.22 -18.71 -9.19
CA ILE A 145 6.53 -20.15 -9.16
C ILE A 145 6.45 -20.66 -7.72
N GLY A 146 5.76 -21.77 -7.49
CA GLY A 146 5.71 -22.40 -6.17
C GLY A 146 4.50 -23.29 -5.95
N LYS A 147 4.33 -23.69 -4.70
CA LYS A 147 3.14 -24.41 -4.20
C LYS A 147 2.38 -23.50 -3.28
N PHE A 148 1.26 -22.96 -3.73
CA PHE A 148 0.51 -21.95 -3.00
C PHE A 148 -0.98 -21.99 -3.32
N LYS A 149 -1.77 -21.46 -2.41
CA LYS A 149 -3.19 -21.17 -2.58
C LYS A 149 -3.41 -19.68 -2.55
N PHE A 150 -4.05 -19.13 -3.56
CA PHE A 150 -4.32 -17.68 -3.65
C PHE A 150 -5.05 -17.14 -2.42
N LYS A 151 -6.02 -17.90 -1.90
CA LYS A 151 -6.80 -17.50 -0.71
C LYS A 151 -5.97 -17.35 0.55
N GLU A 152 -4.84 -18.05 0.65
CA GLU A 152 -4.00 -18.10 1.84
C GLU A 152 -2.77 -17.19 1.73
N LEU A 153 -2.48 -16.56 0.55
CA LEU A 153 -1.29 -15.75 0.36
C LEU A 153 -1.22 -14.54 1.32
N VAL A 154 -2.34 -13.87 1.56
CA VAL A 154 -2.39 -12.75 2.50
C VAL A 154 -2.11 -13.22 3.92
N ASP A 155 -2.75 -14.31 4.36
CA ASP A 155 -2.53 -14.89 5.67
C ASP A 155 -1.07 -15.33 5.88
N ILE A 156 -0.43 -15.88 4.83
CA ILE A 156 0.99 -16.26 4.88
C ILE A 156 1.89 -15.03 5.03
N LEU A 157 1.61 -13.94 4.32
CA LEU A 157 2.34 -12.68 4.46
C LEU A 157 2.17 -12.08 5.85
N GLU A 158 0.95 -12.07 6.37
CA GLU A 158 0.66 -11.61 7.73
C GLU A 158 1.40 -12.46 8.78
N ASN A 159 1.42 -13.79 8.61
CA ASN A 159 2.17 -14.69 9.48
C ASN A 159 3.69 -14.43 9.44
N ALA A 160 4.22 -14.18 8.25
CA ALA A 160 5.64 -13.87 8.10
C ALA A 160 6.01 -12.54 8.79
N ALA A 161 5.23 -11.50 8.60
CA ALA A 161 5.40 -10.21 9.27
C ALA A 161 5.15 -10.33 10.78
N GLY A 162 4.07 -11.00 11.18
CA GLY A 162 3.69 -11.21 12.57
C GLY A 162 4.70 -12.06 13.35
N SER A 163 5.44 -12.95 12.66
CA SER A 163 6.47 -13.81 13.30
C SER A 163 7.62 -13.03 13.95
N LEU A 164 7.71 -11.72 13.70
CA LEU A 164 8.63 -10.81 14.36
C LEU A 164 8.20 -10.44 15.79
N TYR A 165 6.94 -10.72 16.16
CA TYR A 165 6.34 -10.37 17.44
C TYR A 165 5.91 -11.63 18.21
N ALA A 166 6.35 -11.78 19.48
CA ALA A 166 6.05 -12.98 20.28
C ALA A 166 4.54 -13.14 20.58
N ASN A 167 3.82 -12.05 20.66
CA ASN A 167 2.37 -12.05 20.97
C ASN A 167 1.48 -12.23 19.74
N TYR A 168 2.05 -12.37 18.55
CA TYR A 168 1.28 -12.56 17.33
C TYR A 168 0.61 -13.94 17.31
N GLN A 169 -0.67 -13.96 16.97
CA GLN A 169 -1.43 -15.20 16.79
C GLN A 169 -1.51 -15.51 15.29
N PRO A 170 -0.81 -16.56 14.82
CA PRO A 170 -0.77 -16.82 13.38
C PRO A 170 -2.10 -17.32 12.83
N ASN A 171 -2.43 -16.87 11.62
CA ASN A 171 -3.54 -17.38 10.83
C ASN A 171 -3.30 -18.85 10.47
N LYS A 172 -4.37 -19.63 10.37
CA LYS A 172 -4.29 -21.03 9.94
C LYS A 172 -4.08 -21.10 8.44
N VAL A 173 -2.93 -21.59 8.02
CA VAL A 173 -2.58 -21.80 6.61
C VAL A 173 -2.17 -23.24 6.35
N SER A 174 -2.31 -23.69 5.11
CA SER A 174 -1.86 -25.01 4.69
C SER A 174 -0.33 -25.12 4.76
N LYS A 175 0.18 -26.27 5.12
CA LYS A 175 1.63 -26.54 5.19
C LYS A 175 2.24 -26.72 3.79
N GLY A 176 3.54 -26.51 3.69
CA GLY A 176 4.33 -26.76 2.48
C GLY A 176 4.14 -25.70 1.40
N GLN A 177 3.55 -24.56 1.74
CA GLN A 177 3.36 -23.47 0.78
C GLN A 177 4.61 -22.60 0.67
N TYR A 178 4.99 -22.32 -0.56
CA TYR A 178 6.02 -21.35 -0.91
C TYR A 178 5.73 -20.75 -2.27
N VAL A 179 6.19 -19.54 -2.48
CA VAL A 179 6.11 -18.86 -3.79
C VAL A 179 7.34 -17.98 -3.98
N LYS A 180 7.87 -17.99 -5.21
CA LYS A 180 8.85 -17.03 -5.70
C LYS A 180 8.18 -16.21 -6.80
N PHE A 181 8.43 -14.92 -6.84
CA PHE A 181 7.85 -14.06 -7.86
C PHE A 181 8.86 -13.03 -8.34
N ASN A 182 8.71 -12.65 -9.61
CA ASN A 182 9.49 -11.58 -10.23
C ASN A 182 8.63 -10.93 -11.31
N PHE A 183 8.31 -9.64 -11.14
CA PHE A 183 7.45 -8.89 -12.05
C PHE A 183 8.03 -7.52 -12.35
N SER A 184 7.84 -7.09 -13.60
CA SER A 184 7.90 -5.70 -14.03
C SER A 184 6.49 -5.12 -13.99
N ILE A 185 6.33 -3.93 -13.43
CA ILE A 185 5.04 -3.26 -13.24
C ILE A 185 5.01 -2.01 -14.10
N TYR A 186 3.91 -1.81 -14.83
CA TYR A 186 3.72 -0.68 -15.73
C TYR A 186 2.59 0.24 -15.24
N ASN A 187 2.64 1.49 -15.67
CA ASN A 187 1.77 2.54 -15.13
C ASN A 187 0.28 2.35 -15.41
N LYS A 188 -0.07 1.82 -16.56
CA LYS A 188 -1.48 1.81 -17.00
C LYS A 188 -2.42 1.18 -15.98
N ILE A 189 -1.99 0.06 -15.37
CA ILE A 189 -2.80 -0.57 -14.32
C ILE A 189 -2.84 0.25 -13.04
N ILE A 190 -1.75 0.93 -12.72
CA ILE A 190 -1.70 1.82 -11.55
C ILE A 190 -2.64 3.00 -11.74
N ASP A 191 -2.66 3.62 -12.93
CA ASP A 191 -3.54 4.75 -13.26
C ASP A 191 -5.03 4.41 -13.10
N VAL A 192 -5.43 3.19 -13.43
CA VAL A 192 -6.82 2.73 -13.25
C VAL A 192 -7.22 2.71 -11.78
N PHE A 193 -6.36 2.16 -10.90
CA PHE A 193 -6.70 1.94 -9.49
C PHE A 193 -6.27 3.09 -8.59
N VAL A 194 -5.11 3.69 -8.83
CA VAL A 194 -4.51 4.74 -8.00
C VAL A 194 -3.95 5.86 -8.87
N PRO A 195 -4.79 6.67 -9.53
CA PRO A 195 -4.37 7.67 -10.53
C PRO A 195 -3.48 8.79 -9.97
N GLN A 196 -3.35 8.87 -8.65
CA GLN A 196 -2.43 9.81 -8.00
C GLN A 196 -0.99 9.28 -7.91
N VAL A 197 -0.75 8.03 -8.37
CA VAL A 197 0.57 7.38 -8.35
C VAL A 197 1.00 7.05 -9.77
N GLU A 198 2.21 7.45 -10.14
CA GLU A 198 2.87 7.14 -11.41
C GLU A 198 4.23 6.52 -11.09
N LEU A 199 4.48 5.33 -11.62
CA LEU A 199 5.75 4.61 -11.48
C LEU A 199 6.69 4.91 -12.64
N GLY A 200 7.99 4.95 -12.36
CA GLY A 200 9.01 5.04 -13.41
C GLY A 200 9.07 3.77 -14.28
N LEU A 201 9.54 3.93 -15.50
CA LEU A 201 9.81 2.78 -16.39
C LEU A 201 10.81 1.84 -15.72
N ASN A 202 10.66 0.53 -15.94
CA ASN A 202 11.48 -0.53 -15.34
C ASN A 202 11.29 -0.67 -13.81
N THR A 203 10.11 -0.31 -13.29
CA THR A 203 9.75 -0.66 -11.92
C THR A 203 9.59 -2.17 -11.78
N THR A 204 10.27 -2.76 -10.81
CA THR A 204 10.26 -4.21 -10.59
C THR A 204 9.91 -4.57 -9.15
N ILE A 205 9.27 -5.73 -8.97
CA ILE A 205 9.05 -6.36 -7.68
C ILE A 205 9.43 -7.84 -7.78
N ARG A 206 10.29 -8.30 -6.88
CA ARG A 206 10.69 -9.69 -6.80
C ARG A 206 10.76 -10.15 -5.35
N GLY A 207 10.49 -11.42 -5.12
CA GLY A 207 10.54 -11.92 -3.75
C GLY A 207 10.28 -13.40 -3.63
N ALA A 208 10.22 -13.85 -2.38
CA ALA A 208 9.90 -15.21 -2.01
C ALA A 208 9.18 -15.26 -0.67
N ILE A 209 8.25 -16.19 -0.55
CA ILE A 209 7.50 -16.47 0.66
C ILE A 209 7.64 -17.96 0.96
N ASN A 210 7.78 -18.32 2.24
CA ASN A 210 7.74 -19.71 2.69
C ASN A 210 6.91 -19.80 3.98
N SER A 211 5.76 -20.47 3.91
CA SER A 211 4.82 -20.55 5.03
C SER A 211 5.36 -21.33 6.23
N ASP A 212 6.05 -22.45 5.99
CA ASP A 212 6.53 -23.32 7.08
C ASP A 212 7.66 -22.69 7.88
N LYS A 213 8.41 -21.78 7.25
CA LYS A 213 9.50 -21.02 7.88
C LYS A 213 9.07 -19.65 8.37
N ASN A 214 7.83 -19.22 8.08
CA ASN A 214 7.40 -17.83 8.24
C ASN A 214 8.43 -16.87 7.64
N GLU A 215 8.87 -17.12 6.41
CA GLU A 215 9.90 -16.35 5.72
C GLU A 215 9.28 -15.53 4.61
N PHE A 216 9.62 -14.24 4.57
CA PHE A 216 9.24 -13.32 3.51
C PHE A 216 10.42 -12.45 3.11
N LYS A 217 10.74 -12.47 1.83
CA LYS A 217 11.75 -11.61 1.21
C LYS A 217 11.14 -10.90 0.02
N MET A 218 11.39 -9.60 -0.10
CA MET A 218 10.91 -8.81 -1.23
C MET A 218 11.89 -7.68 -1.53
N VAL A 219 12.15 -7.46 -2.81
CA VAL A 219 12.83 -6.26 -3.30
C VAL A 219 11.89 -5.57 -4.28
N PHE A 220 11.57 -4.32 -3.99
CA PHE A 220 10.92 -3.39 -4.91
C PHE A 220 11.93 -2.34 -5.34
N ASP A 221 12.03 -2.07 -6.64
CA ASP A 221 12.95 -1.11 -7.23
C ASP A 221 12.23 -0.29 -8.28
N SER A 222 12.24 1.04 -8.13
CA SER A 222 11.65 1.96 -9.10
C SER A 222 12.58 3.15 -9.34
N PRO A 223 12.86 3.49 -10.60
CA PRO A 223 13.69 4.65 -10.93
C PRO A 223 13.11 5.97 -10.42
N ASN A 224 11.80 6.09 -10.37
CA ASN A 224 11.10 7.20 -9.75
C ASN A 224 9.64 6.85 -9.49
N ILE A 225 9.03 7.59 -8.57
CA ILE A 225 7.59 7.54 -8.30
C ILE A 225 7.07 8.98 -8.17
N LYS A 226 6.00 9.30 -8.89
CA LYS A 226 5.17 10.47 -8.58
C LYS A 226 3.98 10.02 -7.76
N ALA A 227 3.75 10.62 -6.61
CA ALA A 227 2.66 10.24 -5.72
C ALA A 227 2.11 11.46 -4.98
N PHE A 228 0.80 11.68 -5.08
CA PHE A 228 0.10 12.75 -4.36
C PHE A 228 0.76 14.14 -4.51
N GLY A 229 1.23 14.46 -5.72
CA GLY A 229 1.91 15.70 -6.04
C GLY A 229 3.38 15.77 -5.59
N ASN A 230 3.93 14.70 -5.05
CA ASN A 230 5.33 14.58 -4.69
C ASN A 230 6.10 13.75 -5.72
N PHE A 231 7.39 14.00 -5.87
CA PHE A 231 8.29 13.22 -6.71
C PHE A 231 9.37 12.55 -5.86
N ILE A 232 9.46 11.23 -5.97
CA ILE A 232 10.47 10.39 -5.33
C ILE A 232 11.43 9.93 -6.42
N ASP A 233 12.71 10.19 -6.24
CA ASP A 233 13.76 9.81 -7.17
C ASP A 233 14.46 8.57 -6.63
N ARG A 234 14.56 7.56 -7.46
CA ARG A 234 15.12 6.23 -7.15
C ARG A 234 14.69 5.70 -5.78
N ILE A 235 13.73 4.82 -5.75
CA ILE A 235 13.32 4.14 -4.53
C ILE A 235 13.66 2.65 -4.63
N LYS A 236 14.31 2.16 -3.59
CA LYS A 236 14.51 0.73 -3.37
C LYS A 236 14.01 0.35 -2.00
N VAL A 237 13.19 -0.69 -1.95
CA VAL A 237 12.69 -1.30 -0.72
C VAL A 237 13.17 -2.74 -0.68
N ASP A 238 13.88 -3.12 0.37
CA ASP A 238 14.36 -4.49 0.61
C ASP A 238 13.76 -4.97 1.93
N ILE A 239 12.99 -6.04 1.88
CA ILE A 239 12.36 -6.67 3.04
C ILE A 239 12.91 -8.09 3.17
N ASP A 240 13.43 -8.44 4.35
CA ASP A 240 13.82 -9.78 4.73
C ASP A 240 13.59 -9.97 6.23
N ASN A 241 12.48 -10.62 6.60
CA ASN A 241 12.13 -10.82 8.00
C ASN A 241 13.04 -11.82 8.75
N LYS A 242 13.99 -12.42 8.07
CA LYS A 242 15.02 -13.30 8.71
C LYS A 242 16.41 -12.71 8.67
N ASN A 243 16.61 -11.55 8.05
CA ASN A 243 17.91 -10.88 8.05
C ASN A 243 18.22 -10.33 9.45
N PRO A 244 19.37 -10.66 10.06
CA PRO A 244 19.73 -10.18 11.39
C PRO A 244 20.12 -8.70 11.43
N LEU A 245 20.43 -8.08 10.29
CA LEU A 245 20.88 -6.70 10.20
C LEU A 245 19.72 -5.72 9.97
N TYR A 246 18.68 -6.17 9.26
CA TYR A 246 17.46 -5.39 9.03
C TYR A 246 16.31 -6.31 8.62
N ASN A 247 15.09 -5.91 8.99
CA ASN A 247 13.89 -6.55 8.45
C ASN A 247 13.34 -5.78 7.24
N THR A 248 13.50 -4.47 7.22
CA THR A 248 13.21 -3.60 6.09
C THR A 248 14.32 -2.57 5.93
N TYR A 249 14.78 -2.41 4.71
CA TYR A 249 15.68 -1.33 4.29
C TYR A 249 15.02 -0.56 3.15
N ILE A 250 14.97 0.76 3.26
CA ILE A 250 14.46 1.65 2.23
C ILE A 250 15.51 2.72 1.95
N GLU A 251 15.82 2.92 0.68
CA GLU A 251 16.66 4.03 0.22
C GLU A 251 15.97 4.81 -0.89
N MET A 252 16.18 6.13 -0.89
CA MET A 252 15.71 7.03 -1.93
C MET A 252 16.75 8.13 -2.15
N ASP A 253 17.03 8.48 -3.41
CA ASP A 253 17.97 9.55 -3.72
C ASP A 253 17.39 10.91 -3.34
N SER A 254 16.13 11.16 -3.65
CA SER A 254 15.45 12.36 -3.20
C SER A 254 13.93 12.25 -3.16
N ILE A 255 13.31 13.05 -2.31
CA ILE A 255 11.88 13.30 -2.27
C ILE A 255 11.64 14.80 -2.43
N LYS A 256 10.93 15.21 -3.47
CA LYS A 256 10.55 16.59 -3.73
C LYS A 256 9.08 16.78 -3.40
N THR A 257 8.80 17.56 -2.38
CA THR A 257 7.45 17.99 -2.04
C THR A 257 7.25 19.45 -2.44
N LYS A 258 6.03 19.95 -2.34
CA LYS A 258 5.72 21.37 -2.58
C LYS A 258 6.53 22.33 -1.68
N TYR A 259 6.85 21.90 -0.45
CA TYR A 259 7.41 22.78 0.58
C TYR A 259 8.84 22.45 0.97
N TYR A 260 9.27 21.20 0.76
CA TYR A 260 10.56 20.72 1.24
C TYR A 260 11.16 19.66 0.33
N LYS A 261 12.48 19.70 0.18
CA LYS A 261 13.24 18.67 -0.52
C LYS A 261 14.03 17.85 0.49
N ILE A 262 13.88 16.54 0.41
CA ILE A 262 14.68 15.53 1.14
C ILE A 262 15.64 14.89 0.14
N SER A 263 16.86 14.58 0.57
CA SER A 263 17.85 13.83 -0.21
C SER A 263 18.59 12.82 0.66
N ASP A 264 19.21 11.84 0.03
CA ASP A 264 19.99 10.80 0.69
C ASP A 264 19.19 10.09 1.80
N PHE A 265 17.92 9.77 1.50
CA PHE A 265 17.03 9.14 2.49
C PHE A 265 17.39 7.66 2.66
N SER A 266 17.57 7.25 3.90
CA SER A 266 17.67 5.85 4.30
C SER A 266 16.78 5.53 5.49
N PHE A 267 16.21 4.36 5.49
CA PHE A 267 15.38 3.82 6.56
C PHE A 267 15.75 2.36 6.80
N ILE A 268 16.06 2.03 8.04
CA ILE A 268 16.36 0.66 8.47
C ILE A 268 15.46 0.34 9.66
N ASN A 269 14.85 -0.85 9.64
CA ASN A 269 14.22 -1.36 10.84
C ASN A 269 14.74 -2.75 11.21
N VAL A 270 14.79 -2.99 12.53
CA VAL A 270 15.10 -4.29 13.13
C VAL A 270 14.09 -4.56 14.24
N THR A 271 13.56 -5.76 14.28
CA THR A 271 12.67 -6.19 15.36
C THR A 271 13.45 -7.04 16.38
N ALA A 272 13.41 -6.64 17.64
CA ALA A 272 14.01 -7.37 18.74
C ALA A 272 13.09 -7.34 19.97
N LYS A 273 12.78 -8.50 20.55
CA LYS A 273 11.97 -8.64 21.77
C LYS A 273 10.64 -7.85 21.66
N ASP A 274 9.86 -8.13 20.61
CA ASP A 274 8.55 -7.51 20.34
C ASP A 274 8.58 -5.99 20.09
N THR A 275 9.76 -5.43 19.92
CA THR A 275 9.94 -4.01 19.63
C THR A 275 10.60 -3.85 18.26
N LEU A 276 9.95 -3.08 17.41
CA LEU A 276 10.47 -2.65 16.12
C LEU A 276 11.33 -1.40 16.35
N PHE A 277 12.61 -1.50 16.15
CA PHE A 277 13.53 -0.36 16.18
C PHE A 277 13.72 0.18 14.77
N VAL A 278 13.60 1.48 14.63
CA VAL A 278 13.70 2.21 13.37
C VAL A 278 14.81 3.24 13.47
N ARG A 279 15.67 3.27 12.46
CA ARG A 279 16.60 4.36 12.21
C ARG A 279 16.34 4.93 10.83
N THR A 280 16.18 6.23 10.74
CA THR A 280 16.09 6.93 9.47
C THR A 280 17.04 8.11 9.42
N GLU A 281 17.76 8.23 8.32
CA GLU A 281 18.69 9.32 8.06
C GLU A 281 18.34 9.98 6.73
N PHE A 282 18.40 11.30 6.69
CA PHE A 282 18.22 12.06 5.46
C PHE A 282 18.79 13.46 5.59
N LYS A 283 19.04 14.08 4.45
CA LYS A 283 19.35 15.50 4.35
C LYS A 283 18.14 16.26 3.84
N GLY A 284 18.06 17.54 4.16
CA GLY A 284 16.94 18.34 3.74
C GLY A 284 17.23 19.81 3.58
N GLY A 285 16.21 20.58 3.23
CA GLY A 285 16.30 22.02 3.05
C GLY A 285 16.93 22.44 1.74
N LYS A 286 17.18 23.75 1.62
CA LYS A 286 17.86 24.35 0.46
C LYS A 286 19.32 23.91 0.45
N ASN A 287 19.78 23.24 -0.61
CA ASN A 287 21.13 22.71 -0.76
C ASN A 287 21.47 21.53 0.18
N ALA A 288 20.49 20.80 0.71
CA ALA A 288 20.70 19.64 1.59
C ALA A 288 21.59 19.96 2.82
N GLN A 289 21.40 21.14 3.42
CA GLN A 289 22.17 21.61 4.57
C GLN A 289 21.65 21.11 5.92
N ASP A 290 20.37 20.78 5.98
CA ASP A 290 19.78 20.20 7.19
C ASP A 290 20.06 18.70 7.22
N PHE A 291 20.34 18.15 8.38
CA PHE A 291 20.60 16.72 8.58
C PHE A 291 19.70 16.17 9.68
N TYR A 292 19.15 15.00 9.42
CA TYR A 292 18.24 14.31 10.31
C TYR A 292 18.73 12.88 10.54
N ASN A 293 18.90 12.49 11.80
CA ASN A 293 19.17 11.11 12.23
C ASN A 293 18.17 10.77 13.33
N LEU A 294 17.10 10.11 12.95
CA LEU A 294 15.96 9.83 13.83
C LEU A 294 15.97 8.36 14.22
N ASN A 295 15.95 8.10 15.51
CA ASN A 295 15.87 6.76 16.09
C ASN A 295 14.54 6.60 16.83
N LEU A 296 13.72 5.66 16.37
CA LEU A 296 12.38 5.41 16.88
C LEU A 296 12.26 3.98 17.34
N TYR A 297 11.25 3.69 18.10
CA TYR A 297 10.80 2.33 18.34
C TYR A 297 9.27 2.26 18.24
N HIS A 298 8.77 1.11 17.81
CA HIS A 298 7.35 0.77 17.84
C HIS A 298 7.16 -0.53 18.61
N THR A 299 6.17 -0.54 19.48
CA THR A 299 5.73 -1.75 20.19
C THR A 299 4.22 -1.69 20.43
N ILE A 300 3.65 -2.78 20.89
CA ILE A 300 2.24 -2.86 21.30
C ILE A 300 2.21 -3.03 22.81
N ASN A 301 1.47 -2.16 23.49
CA ASN A 301 1.33 -2.22 24.93
C ASN A 301 0.32 -3.30 25.38
N PRO A 302 0.23 -3.62 26.70
CA PRO A 302 -0.72 -4.63 27.19
C PRO A 302 -2.19 -4.32 26.90
N GLU A 303 -2.55 -3.05 26.74
CA GLU A 303 -3.89 -2.59 26.36
C GLU A 303 -4.16 -2.71 24.84
N ASN A 304 -3.21 -3.31 24.10
CA ASN A 304 -3.27 -3.51 22.65
C ASN A 304 -3.29 -2.21 21.83
N ASN A 305 -2.69 -1.15 22.35
CA ASN A 305 -2.43 0.10 21.64
C ASN A 305 -1.02 0.10 21.05
N SER A 306 -0.86 0.75 19.92
CA SER A 306 0.46 1.03 19.33
C SER A 306 1.18 2.11 20.12
N VAL A 307 2.45 1.91 20.35
CA VAL A 307 3.35 2.86 21.01
C VAL A 307 4.49 3.17 20.05
N ILE A 308 4.64 4.43 19.65
CA ILE A 308 5.82 4.92 18.94
C ILE A 308 6.58 5.85 19.87
N GLY A 309 7.82 5.50 20.19
CA GLY A 309 8.68 6.31 21.05
C GLY A 309 9.93 6.78 20.32
N LEU A 310 10.42 7.95 20.77
CA LEU A 310 11.70 8.50 20.37
C LEU A 310 12.82 7.92 21.25
N LYS A 311 13.90 7.51 20.62
CA LYS A 311 15.22 7.39 21.25
C LYS A 311 16.02 8.64 20.99
N LYS A 312 17.21 8.76 21.59
CA LYS A 312 18.11 9.88 21.29
C LYS A 312 18.29 10.02 19.78
N SER A 313 17.89 11.17 19.25
CA SER A 313 17.91 11.49 17.83
C SER A 313 18.51 12.88 17.62
N GLU A 314 19.06 13.11 16.43
CA GLU A 314 19.76 14.34 16.10
C GLU A 314 19.11 15.02 14.89
N VAL A 315 18.87 16.32 15.01
CA VAL A 315 18.36 17.17 13.94
C VAL A 315 19.23 18.40 13.84
N GLN A 316 20.00 18.49 12.76
CA GLN A 316 20.73 19.71 12.44
C GLN A 316 19.88 20.58 11.51
N PHE A 317 19.45 21.73 12.01
CA PHE A 317 18.63 22.68 11.28
C PHE A 317 19.22 24.09 11.44
N LYS A 318 19.44 24.79 10.34
CA LYS A 318 20.06 26.14 10.33
C LYS A 318 21.33 26.26 11.20
N ASP A 319 22.25 25.34 11.03
CA ASP A 319 23.53 25.27 11.79
C ASP A 319 23.36 24.94 13.28
N TYR A 320 22.15 24.70 13.78
CA TYR A 320 21.92 24.25 15.14
C TYR A 320 21.68 22.73 15.16
N LEU A 321 22.43 22.07 16.03
CA LEU A 321 22.23 20.66 16.34
C LEU A 321 21.23 20.53 17.50
N TRP A 322 20.03 20.10 17.20
CA TRP A 322 19.00 19.77 18.17
C TRP A 322 19.03 18.29 18.52
N PHE A 323 18.84 17.96 19.78
CA PHE A 323 18.65 16.60 20.25
C PHE A 323 17.17 16.38 20.57
N LEU A 324 16.59 15.33 19.98
CA LEU A 324 15.27 14.81 20.37
C LEU A 324 15.52 13.73 21.41
N ASN A 325 14.83 13.82 22.55
CA ASN A 325 14.97 12.89 23.67
C ASN A 325 16.43 12.60 24.07
N GLU A 326 17.20 13.65 24.29
CA GLU A 326 18.64 13.55 24.65
C GLU A 326 18.85 12.73 25.93
N ALA A 327 17.96 12.84 26.90
CA ALA A 327 18.01 12.14 28.18
C ALA A 327 17.52 10.67 28.09
N GLU A 328 17.12 10.20 26.91
CA GLU A 328 16.55 8.86 26.68
C GLU A 328 15.35 8.53 27.60
N ASN A 329 14.53 9.53 27.89
CA ASN A 329 13.36 9.38 28.73
C ASN A 329 12.30 8.52 28.01
N ARG A 330 11.70 7.55 28.71
CA ARG A 330 10.69 6.63 28.20
C ARG A 330 9.34 7.29 27.90
N ASP A 331 9.11 8.49 28.42
CA ASP A 331 7.88 9.25 28.19
C ASP A 331 7.89 10.02 26.85
N ASN A 332 9.01 10.01 26.12
CA ASN A 332 9.07 10.55 24.77
C ASN A 332 8.39 9.58 23.77
N LYS A 333 7.07 9.49 23.82
CA LYS A 333 6.30 8.56 23.00
C LYS A 333 4.89 9.07 22.70
N VAL A 334 4.31 8.50 21.67
CA VAL A 334 2.88 8.61 21.34
C VAL A 334 2.25 7.24 21.48
N VAL A 335 1.13 7.16 22.18
CA VAL A 335 0.28 5.97 22.30
C VAL A 335 -0.98 6.19 21.49
N PHE A 336 -1.37 5.25 20.64
CA PHE A 336 -2.55 5.38 19.80
C PHE A 336 -3.29 4.05 19.60
N ASP A 337 -4.59 4.14 19.37
CA ASP A 337 -5.44 2.98 19.09
C ASP A 337 -5.29 2.45 17.66
N LYS A 338 -5.77 1.22 17.42
CA LYS A 338 -5.70 0.57 16.12
C LYS A 338 -6.44 1.32 15.01
N ASP A 339 -7.50 2.04 15.37
CA ASP A 339 -8.32 2.80 14.43
C ASP A 339 -7.74 4.17 14.10
N LEU A 340 -6.60 4.54 14.68
CA LEU A 340 -5.95 5.85 14.54
C LEU A 340 -6.87 7.02 14.92
N LYS A 341 -7.75 6.81 15.90
CA LYS A 341 -8.70 7.81 16.37
C LYS A 341 -8.30 8.51 17.66
N LYS A 342 -7.46 7.86 18.46
CA LYS A 342 -6.96 8.39 19.71
C LYS A 342 -5.45 8.40 19.72
N PHE A 343 -4.87 9.55 20.03
CA PHE A 343 -3.43 9.73 20.18
C PHE A 343 -3.19 10.38 21.52
N ASP A 344 -2.28 9.83 22.30
CA ASP A 344 -1.77 10.38 23.53
C ASP A 344 -0.29 10.66 23.35
N ILE A 345 0.09 11.95 23.29
CA ILE A 345 1.46 12.42 23.19
C ILE A 345 1.93 12.65 24.63
N GLU A 346 2.73 11.73 25.18
CA GLU A 346 3.12 11.83 26.57
C GLU A 346 4.09 12.98 26.79
N ASN A 347 5.23 13.03 26.08
CA ASN A 347 6.15 14.15 26.20
C ASN A 347 7.22 14.11 25.10
N PHE A 348 7.10 14.92 24.06
CA PHE A 348 8.17 15.11 23.09
C PHE A 348 9.07 16.26 23.47
N VAL A 349 10.35 15.96 23.69
CA VAL A 349 11.34 16.94 24.11
C VAL A 349 12.41 17.11 23.03
N MET A 350 12.69 18.35 22.68
CA MET A 350 13.79 18.77 21.82
C MET A 350 14.66 19.79 22.53
N THR A 351 15.98 19.58 22.56
CA THR A 351 16.94 20.41 23.30
C THR A 351 18.09 20.86 22.41
N HIS A 352 18.62 22.06 22.68
CA HIS A 352 19.88 22.55 22.17
C HIS A 352 20.53 23.47 23.24
N GLU A 353 21.61 23.03 23.87
CA GLU A 353 22.20 23.72 25.00
C GLU A 353 21.19 24.06 26.11
N ASN A 354 20.89 25.34 26.37
CA ASN A 354 19.88 25.78 27.34
C ASN A 354 18.51 26.05 26.73
N GLN A 355 18.31 25.70 25.47
CA GLN A 355 17.04 25.83 24.75
C GLN A 355 16.24 24.51 24.85
N LYS A 356 14.93 24.62 25.04
CA LYS A 356 14.04 23.47 25.14
C LYS A 356 12.70 23.74 24.49
N ILE A 357 12.20 22.76 23.76
CA ILE A 357 10.84 22.69 23.22
C ILE A 357 10.20 21.38 23.72
N GLU A 358 9.01 21.45 24.25
CA GLU A 358 8.23 20.29 24.72
C GLU A 358 6.85 20.31 24.13
N LEU A 359 6.40 19.16 23.65
CA LEU A 359 5.05 18.95 23.12
C LEU A 359 4.41 17.75 23.85
N PHE A 360 3.23 17.93 24.40
CA PHE A 360 2.41 16.86 24.99
C PHE A 360 0.93 17.13 24.82
N GLY A 361 0.09 16.11 25.05
CA GLY A 361 -1.36 16.25 24.98
C GLY A 361 -2.07 15.12 24.28
N GLN A 362 -3.32 15.33 23.95
CA GLN A 362 -4.20 14.31 23.41
C GLN A 362 -4.98 14.76 22.19
N LEU A 363 -5.16 13.82 21.26
CA LEU A 363 -6.05 13.95 20.11
C LEU A 363 -7.07 12.79 20.14
N LYS A 364 -8.36 13.08 19.94
CA LYS A 364 -9.41 12.07 19.87
C LYS A 364 -10.29 12.37 18.66
N ASP A 365 -10.17 11.53 17.64
CA ASP A 365 -10.81 11.70 16.33
C ASP A 365 -10.61 13.13 15.74
N SER A 366 -11.48 13.57 14.87
CA SER A 366 -11.42 14.93 14.30
C SER A 366 -12.00 16.01 15.23
N THR A 367 -12.55 15.63 16.40
CA THR A 367 -13.42 16.50 17.20
C THR A 367 -12.79 17.02 18.49
N TYR A 368 -11.80 16.33 19.05
CA TYR A 368 -11.16 16.71 20.31
C TYR A 368 -9.64 16.84 20.13
N LYS A 369 -9.10 17.97 20.59
CA LYS A 369 -7.67 18.23 20.65
C LYS A 369 -7.35 18.98 21.93
N ASP A 370 -6.31 18.59 22.61
CA ASP A 370 -5.77 19.25 23.79
C ASP A 370 -4.25 19.09 23.76
N LEU A 371 -3.57 20.06 23.19
CA LEU A 371 -2.11 20.05 22.97
C LEU A 371 -1.47 21.23 23.67
N GLU A 372 -0.38 20.98 24.35
CA GLU A 372 0.47 22.01 24.97
C GLU A 372 1.87 21.96 24.36
N LEU A 373 2.35 23.13 23.96
CA LEU A 373 3.69 23.35 23.42
C LEU A 373 4.42 24.37 24.28
N ASN A 374 5.51 23.96 24.93
CA ASN A 374 6.31 24.79 25.83
C ASN A 374 7.66 25.16 25.20
N PHE A 375 8.06 26.40 25.42
CA PHE A 375 9.32 26.96 24.95
C PHE A 375 10.15 27.51 26.11
N ALA A 376 11.43 27.17 26.18
CA ALA A 376 12.39 27.75 27.09
C ALA A 376 13.64 28.22 26.33
N ASN A 377 13.90 29.53 26.38
CA ASN A 377 15.07 30.20 25.77
C ASN A 377 15.28 29.95 24.28
N VAL A 378 14.25 29.65 23.53
CA VAL A 378 14.34 29.20 22.13
C VAL A 378 14.64 30.35 21.20
N ASN A 379 15.74 30.29 20.45
CA ASN A 379 16.12 31.31 19.47
C ASN A 379 15.22 31.22 18.21
N LEU A 380 14.31 32.20 18.08
CA LEU A 380 13.36 32.27 16.98
C LEU A 380 13.99 32.27 15.59
N GLY A 381 15.11 32.97 15.43
CA GLY A 381 15.84 33.05 14.16
C GLY A 381 16.39 31.69 13.68
N LYS A 382 16.46 30.71 14.57
CA LYS A 382 17.00 29.38 14.29
C LYS A 382 15.91 28.29 14.07
N ILE A 383 14.67 28.51 14.51
CA ILE A 383 13.58 27.56 14.32
C ILE A 383 12.60 27.98 13.21
N ILE A 384 12.46 29.28 12.96
CA ILE A 384 11.53 29.79 11.94
C ILE A 384 12.19 29.73 10.56
N PRO A 385 11.49 29.21 9.51
CA PRO A 385 11.99 29.27 8.15
C PRO A 385 12.35 30.70 7.72
N THR A 386 13.35 30.86 6.88
CA THR A 386 13.71 32.17 6.33
C THR A 386 12.61 32.68 5.41
N ILE A 387 12.02 33.82 5.74
CA ILE A 387 10.99 34.49 4.93
C ILE A 387 11.69 35.69 4.28
N ASP A 388 11.59 35.80 2.95
CA ASP A 388 12.42 36.69 2.10
C ASP A 388 12.46 38.18 2.47
N SER A 389 11.66 38.66 3.36
CA SER A 389 11.70 40.08 3.79
C SER A 389 11.52 40.28 5.28
N LEU A 390 11.50 39.19 6.07
CA LEU A 390 11.25 39.26 7.50
C LEU A 390 12.41 38.61 8.30
N LYS A 391 13.11 39.42 9.09
CA LYS A 391 14.06 38.91 10.08
C LYS A 391 13.36 38.79 11.43
N ILE A 392 13.18 37.53 11.87
CA ILE A 392 12.62 37.23 13.18
C ILE A 392 13.80 36.79 14.08
N GLY A 393 13.95 37.46 15.21
CA GLY A 393 14.98 37.14 16.19
C GLY A 393 14.44 37.21 17.61
N GLY A 394 15.33 37.03 18.60
CA GLY A 394 14.99 37.00 20.02
C GLY A 394 14.83 35.61 20.59
N LYS A 395 14.79 35.52 21.91
CA LYS A 395 14.58 34.26 22.67
C LYS A 395 13.13 34.14 23.09
N LEU A 396 12.50 33.02 22.69
CA LEU A 396 11.12 32.70 23.00
C LEU A 396 11.04 31.92 24.31
N ASN A 397 10.22 32.36 25.22
CA ASN A 397 9.80 31.65 26.41
C ASN A 397 8.29 31.64 26.53
N GLY A 398 7.72 30.59 27.11
CA GLY A 398 6.28 30.49 27.37
C GLY A 398 5.64 29.26 26.82
N LYS A 399 4.32 29.29 26.66
CA LYS A 399 3.51 28.14 26.23
C LYS A 399 2.42 28.53 25.26
N VAL A 400 2.02 27.56 24.46
CA VAL A 400 0.86 27.62 23.56
C VAL A 400 -0.03 26.41 23.88
N ASN A 401 -1.26 26.68 24.31
CA ASN A 401 -2.27 25.66 24.49
C ASN A 401 -3.23 25.69 23.32
N PHE A 402 -3.35 24.57 22.62
CA PHE A 402 -4.29 24.41 21.54
C PHE A 402 -5.40 23.44 21.94
N LYS A 403 -6.65 23.94 22.01
CA LYS A 403 -7.82 23.16 22.46
C LYS A 403 -8.91 23.15 21.39
N GLN A 404 -9.54 22.02 21.20
CA GLN A 404 -10.77 21.86 20.42
C GLN A 404 -11.68 20.89 21.17
N ASP A 405 -12.86 21.34 21.51
CA ASP A 405 -13.81 20.58 22.29
C ASP A 405 -14.85 19.92 21.37
N LYS A 406 -15.38 18.78 21.79
CA LYS A 406 -16.39 18.00 21.06
C LYS A 406 -17.71 18.72 20.85
N GLN A 407 -18.06 19.68 21.70
CA GLN A 407 -19.36 20.35 21.66
C GLN A 407 -19.38 21.52 20.67
N THR A 408 -18.30 22.27 20.62
CA THR A 408 -18.22 23.49 19.81
C THR A 408 -17.57 23.28 18.45
N TYR A 409 -16.74 22.25 18.28
CA TYR A 409 -15.90 22.00 17.10
C TYR A 409 -14.98 23.19 16.71
N GLN A 410 -14.95 24.24 17.54
CA GLN A 410 -14.11 25.40 17.28
C GLN A 410 -12.77 25.25 17.96
N PRO A 411 -11.65 25.33 17.22
CA PRO A 411 -10.34 25.35 17.83
C PRO A 411 -10.09 26.68 18.52
N THR A 412 -9.51 26.63 19.71
CA THR A 412 -9.01 27.79 20.47
C THR A 412 -7.54 27.64 20.73
N ALA A 413 -6.79 28.76 20.73
CA ALA A 413 -5.40 28.81 21.10
C ALA A 413 -5.21 29.85 22.21
N GLU A 414 -4.66 29.42 23.34
CA GLU A 414 -4.19 30.33 24.40
C GLU A 414 -2.67 30.43 24.27
N ILE A 415 -2.17 31.66 24.16
CA ILE A 415 -0.77 31.92 23.87
C ILE A 415 -0.22 32.82 24.97
N GLU A 416 0.71 32.29 25.76
CA GLU A 416 1.48 33.01 26.76
C GLU A 416 2.96 33.00 26.37
N LEU A 417 3.38 33.94 25.54
CA LEU A 417 4.74 33.99 25.04
C LEU A 417 5.44 35.31 25.42
N THR A 418 6.68 35.19 25.82
CA THR A 418 7.58 36.33 26.07
C THR A 418 8.78 36.22 25.14
N VAL A 419 9.06 37.26 24.40
CA VAL A 419 10.26 37.36 23.56
C VAL A 419 11.20 38.35 24.20
N CYS A 420 12.41 37.89 24.53
CA CYS A 420 13.49 38.71 25.03
C CYS A 420 14.54 38.89 23.94
N GLU A 421 15.10 40.12 23.80
CA GLU A 421 16.21 40.42 22.89
C GLU A 421 17.53 39.76 23.35
#